data_cc23f05b78f813821c15990c3c5d7bbe
#
_entry.id   cc23f05b78f813821c15990c3c5d7bbe
#
_cell.length_a   1.000
_cell.length_b   1.000
_cell.length_c   1.000
_cell.angle_alpha   90.00
_cell.angle_beta   90.00
_cell.angle_gamma   90.00
#
_symmetry.space_group_name_H-M   'P 1'
#
loop_
_entity.id
_entity.type
_entity.pdbx_description
1 polymer ?
#
loop_
_entity_poly.entity_id
_entity_poly.type
_entity_poly.pdbx_seq_one_letter_code
_entity_poly.pdbx_strand_id
1 'polypeptide(L)'
;MYNLSYGMRYINISQLPGGSFSHPNQAMDLCGIDTGVDVWRAVGTWKCIGVNFGYHTCFFVSCDANGEPAKMRCADGRDRIITLAMTHSNYKYHTPKKGHIYKDGEIMYEEGNFGEGVTGNHIHLEIASGVQATKHWNELKQCYVMNNELPILKLMFVCRERSEIVKSKNMILPLCYSAVYKPGIIVPEGKDMLLDIIAKKEKLNIRQSLQFFNGKNTSPVLHTLTKGSRAAITHFTERFEQDGYEWAQVELIVDDKTIKGYVQLDTKSYIIKVRR
;
A
#
# COMPACT_ATOMS: atom_id res chain seq x y z
N MET A 1 -14.43 -11.96 3.16
CA MET A 1 -13.09 -11.55 3.62
C MET A 1 -12.72 -10.26 2.91
N TYR A 2 -11.99 -9.38 3.56
CA TYR A 2 -11.53 -8.10 3.01
C TYR A 2 -10.06 -8.18 2.63
N ASN A 3 -9.64 -7.32 1.69
CA ASN A 3 -8.24 -7.04 1.41
C ASN A 3 -7.68 -6.11 2.49
N LEU A 4 -6.47 -6.40 2.98
CA LEU A 4 -5.75 -5.49 3.88
C LEU A 4 -5.36 -4.23 3.11
N SER A 5 -6.09 -3.15 3.34
CA SER A 5 -5.95 -1.91 2.55
C SER A 5 -5.77 -0.69 3.43
N TYR A 6 -5.12 0.33 2.86
CA TYR A 6 -5.04 1.65 3.50
C TYR A 6 -6.43 2.25 3.67
N GLY A 7 -6.70 2.83 4.83
CA GLY A 7 -7.98 3.42 5.18
C GLY A 7 -8.09 4.93 4.91
N MET A 8 -7.02 5.58 4.48
CA MET A 8 -7.03 7.00 4.10
C MET A 8 -7.50 7.17 2.65
N ARG A 9 -8.26 8.24 2.39
CA ARG A 9 -8.69 8.60 1.03
C ARG A 9 -7.51 9.00 0.16
N TYR A 10 -6.60 9.79 0.71
CA TYR A 10 -5.38 10.23 0.04
C TYR A 10 -4.17 9.62 0.73
N ILE A 11 -3.30 8.99 -0.03
CA ILE A 11 -2.10 8.34 0.49
C ILE A 11 -0.90 9.16 0.07
N ASN A 12 -0.34 9.89 1.03
CA ASN A 12 0.89 10.63 0.89
C ASN A 12 1.88 10.07 1.92
N ILE A 13 2.89 9.34 1.45
CA ILE A 13 3.93 8.77 2.31
C ILE A 13 4.93 9.86 2.62
N SER A 14 5.01 10.27 3.88
CA SER A 14 5.96 11.26 4.37
C SER A 14 7.27 10.65 4.82
N GLN A 15 7.22 9.44 5.41
CA GLN A 15 8.42 8.70 5.85
C GLN A 15 8.28 7.20 5.59
N LEU A 16 9.38 6.58 5.10
CA LEU A 16 9.45 5.16 4.76
C LEU A 16 9.96 4.32 5.93
N PRO A 17 9.68 3.01 5.98
CA PRO A 17 10.35 2.07 6.87
C PRO A 17 11.81 1.83 6.43
N GLY A 18 12.71 1.67 7.39
CA GLY A 18 14.10 1.24 7.22
C GLY A 18 15.03 2.26 6.54
N GLY A 19 15.96 2.85 7.28
CA GLY A 19 17.00 3.74 6.73
C GLY A 19 17.40 4.88 7.68
N SER A 20 18.48 5.59 7.36
CA SER A 20 19.08 6.61 8.23
C SER A 20 18.23 7.87 8.46
N PHE A 21 17.23 8.12 7.60
CA PHE A 21 16.24 9.21 7.74
C PHE A 21 14.81 8.66 7.75
N SER A 22 14.62 7.41 8.14
CA SER A 22 13.37 6.70 8.17
C SER A 22 13.26 5.90 9.46
N HIS A 23 12.10 5.28 9.69
CA HIS A 23 11.90 4.49 10.89
C HIS A 23 12.88 3.31 10.96
N PRO A 24 13.48 3.03 12.12
CA PRO A 24 14.37 1.87 12.29
C PRO A 24 13.61 0.53 12.26
N ASN A 25 12.28 0.57 12.41
CA ASN A 25 11.36 -0.55 12.31
C ASN A 25 10.63 -0.58 10.96
N GLN A 26 9.56 -1.38 10.83
CA GLN A 26 8.73 -1.44 9.62
C GLN A 26 7.60 -0.40 9.61
N ALA A 27 7.70 0.62 10.46
CA ALA A 27 6.74 1.71 10.50
C ALA A 27 6.82 2.61 9.28
N MET A 28 5.71 3.26 8.98
CA MET A 28 5.59 4.23 7.91
C MET A 28 4.72 5.40 8.35
N ASP A 29 5.12 6.62 7.98
CA ASP A 29 4.30 7.81 8.20
C ASP A 29 3.48 8.13 6.96
N LEU A 30 2.19 8.30 7.19
CA LEU A 30 1.18 8.63 6.19
C LEU A 30 0.47 9.91 6.57
N CYS A 31 0.29 10.80 5.61
CA CYS A 31 -0.58 11.95 5.74
C CYS A 31 -1.54 12.07 4.55
N GLY A 32 -2.59 12.85 4.71
CA GLY A 32 -3.49 13.24 3.63
C GLY A 32 -2.92 14.38 2.80
N ILE A 33 -3.79 15.08 2.09
CA ILE A 33 -3.44 16.24 1.27
C ILE A 33 -4.03 17.56 1.77
N ASP A 34 -5.01 17.46 2.65
CA ASP A 34 -5.73 18.62 3.15
C ASP A 34 -4.89 19.37 4.19
N THR A 35 -5.17 20.67 4.34
CA THR A 35 -4.59 21.48 5.41
C THR A 35 -5.21 21.19 6.78
N GLY A 36 -6.20 20.30 6.83
CA GLY A 36 -6.93 19.88 8.02
C GLY A 36 -6.35 18.62 8.65
N VAL A 37 -7.23 17.76 9.12
CA VAL A 37 -6.94 16.45 9.70
C VAL A 37 -7.66 15.40 8.86
N ASP A 38 -6.89 14.56 8.19
CA ASP A 38 -7.43 13.43 7.45
C ASP A 38 -7.73 12.25 8.38
N VAL A 39 -8.76 11.48 8.02
CA VAL A 39 -9.22 10.37 8.84
C VAL A 39 -8.89 9.02 8.20
N TRP A 40 -8.60 8.05 9.04
CA TRP A 40 -8.52 6.65 8.66
C TRP A 40 -9.87 5.97 8.86
N ARG A 41 -10.43 5.43 7.78
CA ARG A 41 -11.66 4.65 7.82
C ARG A 41 -11.35 3.17 7.79
N ALA A 42 -12.13 2.40 8.51
CA ALA A 42 -12.05 0.95 8.48
C ALA A 42 -12.25 0.41 7.05
N VAL A 43 -11.34 -0.44 6.59
CA VAL A 43 -11.54 -1.29 5.42
C VAL A 43 -11.74 -2.70 5.93
N GLY A 44 -13.00 -3.17 5.92
CA GLY A 44 -13.43 -4.35 6.65
C GLY A 44 -13.80 -4.05 8.10
N THR A 45 -13.72 -5.05 8.96
CA THR A 45 -14.11 -4.94 10.36
C THR A 45 -12.88 -5.00 11.26
N TRP A 46 -12.82 -4.06 12.21
CA TRP A 46 -11.68 -3.91 13.13
C TRP A 46 -12.16 -3.72 14.56
N LYS A 47 -11.50 -4.35 15.52
CA LYS A 47 -11.74 -4.15 16.94
C LYS A 47 -10.58 -3.41 17.58
N CYS A 48 -10.88 -2.32 18.27
CA CYS A 48 -9.87 -1.65 19.08
C CYS A 48 -9.57 -2.51 20.32
N ILE A 49 -8.34 -3.00 20.42
CA ILE A 49 -7.91 -3.89 21.50
C ILE A 49 -7.03 -3.22 22.54
N GLY A 50 -6.50 -2.05 22.22
CA GLY A 50 -5.66 -1.27 23.14
C GLY A 50 -5.65 0.22 22.77
N VAL A 51 -5.62 1.06 23.81
CA VAL A 51 -5.43 2.51 23.70
C VAL A 51 -4.42 2.94 24.73
N ASN A 52 -3.35 3.59 24.29
CA ASN A 52 -2.36 4.22 25.14
C ASN A 52 -2.47 5.74 24.97
N PHE A 53 -3.15 6.40 25.89
CA PHE A 53 -3.36 7.84 25.84
C PHE A 53 -2.08 8.65 26.10
N GLY A 54 -1.07 8.07 26.75
CA GLY A 54 0.21 8.76 26.99
C GLY A 54 1.03 8.97 25.72
N TYR A 55 0.88 8.06 24.75
CA TYR A 55 1.55 8.12 23.44
C TYR A 55 0.59 8.29 22.27
N HIS A 56 -0.72 8.44 22.56
CA HIS A 56 -1.78 8.45 21.56
C HIS A 56 -1.69 7.28 20.55
N THR A 57 -1.29 6.11 21.05
CA THR A 57 -1.19 4.89 20.23
C THR A 57 -2.41 4.01 20.44
N CYS A 58 -3.04 3.63 19.34
CA CYS A 58 -4.18 2.70 19.35
C CYS A 58 -3.85 1.43 18.58
N PHE A 59 -4.33 0.29 19.09
CA PHE A 59 -4.15 -1.03 18.51
C PHE A 59 -5.50 -1.55 18.00
N PHE A 60 -5.56 -1.93 16.72
CA PHE A 60 -6.76 -2.45 16.09
C PHE A 60 -6.48 -3.81 15.49
N VAL A 61 -7.25 -4.82 15.84
CA VAL A 61 -7.14 -6.15 15.25
C VAL A 61 -8.24 -6.38 14.21
N SER A 62 -7.91 -7.00 13.09
CA SER A 62 -8.88 -7.44 12.11
C SER A 62 -9.80 -8.49 12.72
N CYS A 63 -11.12 -8.34 12.57
CA CYS A 63 -12.10 -9.20 13.21
C CYS A 63 -13.32 -9.48 12.32
N ASP A 64 -14.15 -10.42 12.75
CA ASP A 64 -15.48 -10.65 12.19
C ASP A 64 -16.52 -9.69 12.81
N ALA A 65 -17.78 -9.86 12.43
CA ALA A 65 -18.89 -9.04 12.92
C ALA A 65 -19.13 -9.16 14.44
N ASN A 66 -18.66 -10.24 15.06
CA ASN A 66 -18.79 -10.49 16.50
C ASN A 66 -17.56 -9.96 17.28
N GLY A 67 -16.55 -9.45 16.58
CA GLY A 67 -15.31 -8.94 17.15
C GLY A 67 -14.29 -10.02 17.47
N GLU A 68 -14.46 -11.25 16.95
CA GLU A 68 -13.48 -12.30 17.03
C GLU A 68 -12.39 -12.10 15.95
N PRO A 69 -11.12 -12.33 16.25
CA PRO A 69 -10.04 -12.13 15.29
C PRO A 69 -10.26 -12.88 13.98
N ALA A 70 -10.22 -12.18 12.87
CA ALA A 70 -10.48 -12.74 11.54
C ALA A 70 -9.39 -12.36 10.54
N LYS A 71 -9.15 -13.25 9.57
CA LYS A 71 -8.10 -13.05 8.57
C LYS A 71 -8.51 -12.05 7.51
N MET A 72 -7.52 -11.31 7.02
CA MET A 72 -7.59 -10.45 5.82
C MET A 72 -6.63 -10.97 4.76
N ARG A 73 -6.96 -10.74 3.49
CA ARG A 73 -6.07 -11.02 2.36
C ARG A 73 -4.97 -9.95 2.28
N CYS A 74 -3.72 -10.37 2.43
CA CYS A 74 -2.56 -9.53 2.23
C CYS A 74 -2.12 -9.54 0.76
N ALA A 75 -1.37 -8.50 0.34
CA ALA A 75 -0.92 -8.36 -1.05
C ALA A 75 0.10 -9.43 -1.48
N ASP A 76 0.76 -10.10 -0.55
CA ASP A 76 1.59 -11.28 -0.81
C ASP A 76 0.79 -12.59 -1.03
N GLY A 77 -0.53 -12.48 -1.12
CA GLY A 77 -1.43 -13.62 -1.37
C GLY A 77 -1.76 -14.46 -0.14
N ARG A 78 -1.29 -14.12 1.05
CA ARG A 78 -1.56 -14.86 2.29
C ARG A 78 -2.68 -14.22 3.10
N ASP A 79 -3.41 -15.04 3.83
CA ASP A 79 -4.46 -14.62 4.76
C ASP A 79 -3.92 -14.60 6.18
N ARG A 80 -3.98 -13.41 6.83
CA ARG A 80 -3.47 -13.20 8.18
C ARG A 80 -4.48 -12.49 9.05
N ILE A 81 -4.48 -12.79 10.34
CA ILE A 81 -4.99 -11.88 11.35
C ILE A 81 -3.97 -10.76 11.47
N ILE A 82 -4.43 -9.51 11.35
CA ILE A 82 -3.57 -8.32 11.33
C ILE A 82 -3.91 -7.44 12.51
N THR A 83 -2.87 -6.93 13.17
CA THR A 83 -2.98 -5.79 14.08
C THR A 83 -2.35 -4.56 13.43
N LEU A 84 -3.08 -3.44 13.46
CA LEU A 84 -2.56 -2.11 13.16
C LEU A 84 -2.24 -1.40 14.47
N ALA A 85 -1.07 -0.76 14.55
CA ALA A 85 -0.77 0.24 15.58
C ALA A 85 -0.66 1.61 14.89
N MET A 86 -1.45 2.56 15.38
CA MET A 86 -1.53 3.92 14.83
C MET A 86 -1.22 4.92 15.94
N THR A 87 -0.35 5.89 15.66
CA THR A 87 0.14 6.86 16.65
C THR A 87 0.01 8.29 16.11
N HIS A 88 0.03 9.27 17.01
CA HIS A 88 0.05 10.72 16.82
C HIS A 88 -1.28 11.43 16.68
N SER A 89 -2.45 10.75 16.73
CA SER A 89 -3.75 11.43 16.70
C SER A 89 -3.88 12.47 17.81
N ASN A 90 -4.49 13.59 17.50
CA ASN A 90 -4.91 14.60 18.49
C ASN A 90 -6.32 14.34 19.02
N TYR A 91 -7.01 13.31 18.53
CA TYR A 91 -8.39 12.97 18.89
C TYR A 91 -9.37 14.11 18.66
N LYS A 92 -9.18 14.87 17.58
CA LYS A 92 -10.02 16.03 17.25
C LYS A 92 -11.40 15.61 16.77
N TYR A 93 -11.48 14.60 15.91
CA TYR A 93 -12.73 14.12 15.31
C TYR A 93 -13.14 12.76 15.83
N HIS A 94 -12.18 11.95 16.28
CA HIS A 94 -12.46 10.61 16.74
C HIS A 94 -11.51 10.17 17.85
N THR A 95 -12.10 9.69 18.95
CA THR A 95 -11.34 9.05 20.06
C THR A 95 -11.64 7.56 20.06
N PRO A 96 -10.67 6.71 19.71
CA PRO A 96 -10.86 5.26 19.73
C PRO A 96 -11.20 4.74 21.14
N LYS A 97 -12.12 3.77 21.21
CA LYS A 97 -12.54 3.16 22.46
C LYS A 97 -12.18 1.68 22.47
N LYS A 98 -11.42 1.25 23.48
CA LYS A 98 -11.08 -0.17 23.67
C LYS A 98 -12.36 -1.03 23.73
N GLY A 99 -12.37 -2.12 22.98
CA GLY A 99 -13.52 -3.03 22.84
C GLY A 99 -14.50 -2.65 21.71
N HIS A 100 -14.45 -1.43 21.18
CA HIS A 100 -15.33 -1.02 20.09
C HIS A 100 -14.96 -1.75 18.79
N ILE A 101 -16.00 -2.17 18.04
CA ILE A 101 -15.89 -2.82 16.73
C ILE A 101 -16.26 -1.80 15.67
N TYR A 102 -15.30 -1.45 14.84
CA TYR A 102 -15.45 -0.54 13.70
C TYR A 102 -15.87 -1.34 12.47
N LYS A 103 -16.99 -0.98 11.88
CA LYS A 103 -17.47 -1.55 10.62
C LYS A 103 -16.84 -0.86 9.42
N ASP A 104 -16.90 -1.52 8.30
CA ASP A 104 -16.41 -1.00 7.02
C ASP A 104 -16.91 0.42 6.73
N GLY A 105 -15.96 1.34 6.46
CA GLY A 105 -16.22 2.77 6.21
C GLY A 105 -16.30 3.65 7.46
N GLU A 106 -16.40 3.11 8.68
CA GLU A 106 -16.41 3.91 9.91
C GLU A 106 -15.04 4.54 10.19
N ILE A 107 -15.04 5.74 10.76
CA ILE A 107 -13.80 6.40 11.21
C ILE A 107 -13.26 5.64 12.41
N MET A 108 -12.04 5.14 12.32
CA MET A 108 -11.39 4.42 13.42
C MET A 108 -10.16 5.14 13.96
N TYR A 109 -9.56 6.04 13.20
CA TYR A 109 -8.41 6.84 13.61
C TYR A 109 -8.32 8.12 12.79
N GLU A 110 -7.42 9.03 13.15
CA GLU A 110 -7.14 10.26 12.41
C GLU A 110 -5.66 10.61 12.49
N GLU A 111 -5.16 11.37 11.54
CA GLU A 111 -3.82 11.93 11.62
C GLU A 111 -3.74 13.03 12.68
N GLY A 112 -2.54 13.24 13.20
CA GLY A 112 -2.28 14.28 14.18
C GLY A 112 -0.79 14.54 14.34
N ASN A 113 -0.46 15.41 15.26
CA ASN A 113 0.91 15.79 15.56
C ASN A 113 1.26 15.65 17.04
N PHE A 114 0.55 14.76 17.75
CA PHE A 114 0.83 14.51 19.17
C PHE A 114 2.18 13.79 19.34
N GLY A 115 3.04 14.33 20.18
CA GLY A 115 4.34 13.79 20.54
C GLY A 115 5.48 14.79 20.38
N GLU A 116 6.56 14.57 21.15
CA GLU A 116 7.77 15.41 21.07
C GLU A 116 8.48 15.17 19.72
N GLY A 117 8.91 16.23 19.06
CA GLY A 117 9.62 16.16 17.78
C GLY A 117 8.74 15.86 16.56
N VAL A 118 7.43 15.71 16.73
CA VAL A 118 6.49 15.48 15.63
C VAL A 118 6.22 16.78 14.89
N THR A 119 6.49 16.79 13.58
CA THR A 119 6.28 17.95 12.71
C THR A 119 5.18 17.67 11.69
N GLY A 120 4.05 18.36 11.82
CA GLY A 120 2.91 18.18 10.90
C GLY A 120 2.04 16.96 11.22
N ASN A 121 0.81 17.01 10.70
CA ASN A 121 -0.14 15.92 10.91
C ASN A 121 0.23 14.69 10.08
N HIS A 122 0.24 13.53 10.72
CA HIS A 122 0.42 12.25 10.05
C HIS A 122 -0.07 11.09 10.96
N ILE A 123 -0.16 9.91 10.40
CA ILE A 123 -0.34 8.66 11.12
C ILE A 123 0.97 7.90 11.04
N HIS A 124 1.61 7.66 12.19
CA HIS A 124 2.65 6.67 12.31
C HIS A 124 2.00 5.29 12.36
N LEU A 125 2.15 4.52 11.28
CA LEU A 125 1.50 3.23 11.07
C LEU A 125 2.48 2.08 11.19
N GLU A 126 2.13 1.08 11.98
CA GLU A 126 2.79 -0.21 12.03
C GLU A 126 1.77 -1.32 11.83
N ILE A 127 2.21 -2.45 11.27
CA ILE A 127 1.39 -3.66 11.16
C ILE A 127 2.12 -4.88 11.72
N ALA A 128 1.36 -5.79 12.32
CA ALA A 128 1.88 -7.05 12.86
C ALA A 128 0.93 -8.21 12.58
N SER A 129 1.46 -9.43 12.56
CA SER A 129 0.66 -10.65 12.48
C SER A 129 0.12 -11.06 13.85
N GLY A 130 -1.14 -11.49 13.88
CA GLY A 130 -1.83 -11.92 15.09
C GLY A 130 -2.38 -10.77 15.91
N VAL A 131 -2.78 -11.06 17.16
CA VAL A 131 -3.35 -10.10 18.10
C VAL A 131 -2.25 -9.50 18.95
N GLN A 132 -2.00 -8.19 18.80
CA GLN A 132 -0.92 -7.45 19.47
C GLN A 132 -1.48 -6.18 20.10
N ALA A 133 -1.52 -6.09 21.42
CA ALA A 133 -2.07 -4.92 22.13
C ALA A 133 -0.99 -4.02 22.76
N THR A 134 0.28 -4.34 22.55
CA THR A 134 1.43 -3.65 23.15
C THR A 134 2.63 -3.63 22.23
N LYS A 135 3.56 -2.72 22.51
CA LYS A 135 4.92 -2.70 21.93
C LYS A 135 5.94 -3.00 23.04
N HIS A 136 7.09 -3.50 22.66
CA HIS A 136 8.25 -3.71 23.54
C HIS A 136 9.46 -2.98 22.97
N TRP A 137 10.40 -2.64 23.84
CA TRP A 137 11.66 -2.04 23.42
C TRP A 137 12.53 -3.06 22.67
N ASN A 138 13.03 -2.69 21.52
CA ASN A 138 13.96 -3.52 20.74
C ASN A 138 15.35 -2.88 20.77
N GLU A 139 16.28 -3.53 21.43
CA GLU A 139 17.66 -3.03 21.62
C GLU A 139 18.42 -2.85 20.31
N LEU A 140 18.19 -3.72 19.31
CA LEU A 140 18.87 -3.63 18.02
C LEU A 140 18.36 -2.47 17.17
N LYS A 141 17.06 -2.19 17.24
CA LYS A 141 16.42 -1.11 16.48
C LYS A 141 16.37 0.20 17.24
N GLN A 142 16.68 0.19 18.55
CA GLN A 142 16.59 1.36 19.44
C GLN A 142 15.22 2.05 19.37
N CYS A 143 14.13 1.27 19.30
CA CYS A 143 12.76 1.76 19.25
C CYS A 143 11.76 0.71 19.80
N TYR A 144 10.53 1.17 20.05
CA TYR A 144 9.41 0.29 20.40
C TYR A 144 8.82 -0.36 19.17
N VAL A 145 8.63 -1.68 19.19
CA VAL A 145 8.06 -2.47 18.09
C VAL A 145 6.99 -3.44 18.59
N MET A 146 6.05 -3.82 17.73
CA MET A 146 5.15 -4.95 17.99
C MET A 146 5.89 -6.28 17.78
N ASN A 147 5.44 -7.35 18.46
CA ASN A 147 5.87 -8.69 18.08
C ASN A 147 5.33 -9.04 16.68
N ASN A 148 6.06 -9.89 15.93
CA ASN A 148 5.67 -10.32 14.58
C ASN A 148 5.36 -9.15 13.62
N GLU A 149 6.16 -8.09 13.70
CA GLU A 149 6.13 -6.94 12.82
C GLU A 149 6.20 -7.34 11.34
N LEU A 150 5.43 -6.70 10.49
CA LEU A 150 5.29 -7.02 9.07
C LEU A 150 5.64 -5.83 8.17
N PRO A 151 6.16 -6.08 6.95
CA PRO A 151 6.52 -5.03 6.00
C PRO A 151 5.27 -4.42 5.33
N ILE A 152 4.86 -3.23 5.77
CA ILE A 152 3.65 -2.53 5.31
C ILE A 152 3.59 -2.41 3.79
N LEU A 153 4.66 -1.91 3.18
CA LEU A 153 4.73 -1.60 1.75
C LEU A 153 4.48 -2.82 0.84
N LYS A 154 4.75 -4.03 1.36
CA LYS A 154 4.58 -5.28 0.61
C LYS A 154 3.24 -5.96 0.84
N LEU A 155 2.54 -5.58 1.89
CA LEU A 155 1.37 -6.34 2.35
C LEU A 155 0.05 -5.59 2.27
N MET A 156 0.08 -4.24 2.30
CA MET A 156 -1.13 -3.43 2.22
C MET A 156 -1.42 -3.01 0.79
N PHE A 157 -2.69 -3.15 0.40
CA PHE A 157 -3.18 -2.66 -0.88
C PHE A 157 -3.61 -1.20 -0.81
N VAL A 158 -3.38 -0.47 -1.89
CA VAL A 158 -4.15 0.73 -2.18
C VAL A 158 -5.43 0.30 -2.89
N CYS A 159 -6.55 0.41 -2.22
CA CYS A 159 -7.86 0.10 -2.79
C CYS A 159 -8.36 1.27 -3.63
N ARG A 160 -8.40 1.10 -4.96
CA ARG A 160 -8.73 2.18 -5.91
C ARG A 160 -10.17 2.67 -5.85
N GLU A 161 -11.09 1.91 -5.23
CA GLU A 161 -12.44 2.38 -4.93
C GLU A 161 -12.47 3.42 -3.80
N ARG A 162 -11.44 3.48 -2.96
CA ARG A 162 -11.43 4.23 -1.70
C ARG A 162 -10.27 5.19 -1.55
N SER A 163 -9.15 4.89 -2.21
CA SER A 163 -7.90 5.60 -1.97
C SER A 163 -7.21 6.00 -3.26
N GLU A 164 -6.56 7.15 -3.22
CA GLU A 164 -5.74 7.70 -4.29
C GLU A 164 -4.31 7.92 -3.78
N ILE A 165 -3.32 7.53 -4.59
CA ILE A 165 -1.91 7.78 -4.27
C ILE A 165 -1.58 9.21 -4.71
N VAL A 166 -1.21 10.05 -3.75
CA VAL A 166 -0.72 11.42 -3.99
C VAL A 166 0.80 11.40 -4.11
N LYS A 167 1.47 10.76 -3.14
CA LYS A 167 2.94 10.67 -3.11
C LYS A 167 3.37 9.36 -2.46
N SER A 168 4.14 8.57 -3.17
CA SER A 168 4.60 7.25 -2.74
C SER A 168 6.10 7.16 -2.44
N LYS A 169 6.84 8.28 -2.44
CA LYS A 169 8.31 8.27 -2.29
C LYS A 169 9.00 7.32 -3.30
N ASN A 170 8.47 7.24 -4.51
CA ASN A 170 8.94 6.33 -5.58
C ASN A 170 8.75 4.84 -5.27
N MET A 171 7.93 4.49 -4.28
CA MET A 171 7.59 3.09 -4.01
C MET A 171 6.40 2.65 -4.85
N ILE A 172 6.45 1.43 -5.34
CA ILE A 172 5.31 0.76 -5.97
C ILE A 172 4.49 0.11 -4.86
N LEU A 173 3.27 0.61 -4.67
CA LEU A 173 2.34 0.06 -3.69
C LEU A 173 1.44 -0.98 -4.38
N PRO A 174 1.16 -2.12 -3.72
CA PRO A 174 0.19 -3.08 -4.23
C PRO A 174 -1.19 -2.44 -4.43
N LEU A 175 -1.87 -2.77 -5.52
CA LEU A 175 -3.17 -2.21 -5.84
C LEU A 175 -4.25 -3.28 -5.77
N CYS A 176 -5.44 -2.93 -5.27
CA CYS A 176 -6.66 -3.68 -5.49
C CYS A 176 -7.78 -2.75 -5.96
N TYR A 177 -8.78 -3.30 -6.65
CA TYR A 177 -9.90 -2.52 -7.17
C TYR A 177 -11.17 -2.68 -6.34
N SER A 178 -11.18 -3.62 -5.40
CA SER A 178 -12.27 -3.81 -4.45
C SER A 178 -11.70 -4.03 -3.05
N ALA A 179 -12.37 -3.44 -2.07
CA ALA A 179 -12.06 -3.68 -0.67
C ALA A 179 -12.39 -5.13 -0.25
N VAL A 180 -13.40 -5.72 -0.88
CA VAL A 180 -13.79 -7.12 -0.62
C VAL A 180 -12.98 -8.04 -1.50
N TYR A 181 -12.28 -8.99 -0.87
CA TYR A 181 -11.62 -10.07 -1.58
C TYR A 181 -12.66 -10.99 -2.23
N LYS A 182 -12.62 -11.09 -3.55
CA LYS A 182 -13.46 -12.02 -4.32
C LYS A 182 -12.63 -13.27 -4.66
N PRO A 183 -12.95 -14.46 -4.11
CA PRO A 183 -12.28 -15.68 -4.52
C PRO A 183 -12.53 -15.92 -6.01
N GLY A 184 -11.50 -16.27 -6.75
CA GLY A 184 -11.55 -16.47 -8.21
C GLY A 184 -10.53 -15.64 -8.99
N ILE A 185 -9.93 -14.61 -8.39
CA ILE A 185 -8.67 -14.08 -8.87
C ILE A 185 -7.60 -14.91 -8.17
N ILE A 186 -7.17 -16.01 -8.79
CA ILE A 186 -6.04 -16.80 -8.32
C ILE A 186 -4.81 -15.92 -8.52
N VAL A 187 -4.31 -15.35 -7.43
CA VAL A 187 -2.92 -14.85 -7.40
C VAL A 187 -2.08 -16.09 -7.14
N PRO A 188 -1.31 -16.60 -8.10
CA PRO A 188 -0.43 -17.73 -7.86
C PRO A 188 0.50 -17.43 -6.70
N GLU A 189 0.77 -18.41 -5.86
CA GLU A 189 1.68 -18.27 -4.72
C GLU A 189 3.02 -17.71 -5.20
N GLY A 190 3.44 -16.56 -4.66
CA GLY A 190 4.67 -15.88 -5.05
C GLY A 190 4.61 -14.97 -6.29
N LYS A 191 3.44 -14.73 -6.87
CA LYS A 191 3.25 -13.77 -7.97
C LYS A 191 2.33 -12.63 -7.56
N ASP A 192 2.67 -11.42 -8.01
CA ASP A 192 1.82 -10.24 -7.84
C ASP A 192 0.48 -10.44 -8.56
N MET A 193 -0.50 -9.64 -8.16
CA MET A 193 -1.84 -9.68 -8.76
C MET A 193 -1.72 -9.59 -10.29
N LEU A 194 -2.31 -10.55 -11.01
CA LEU A 194 -2.31 -10.54 -12.47
C LEU A 194 -3.09 -9.31 -12.97
N LEU A 195 -2.36 -8.36 -13.48
CA LEU A 195 -2.88 -7.17 -14.13
C LEU A 195 -2.71 -7.33 -15.64
N ASP A 196 -3.70 -6.92 -16.38
CA ASP A 196 -3.55 -6.77 -17.82
C ASP A 196 -3.20 -5.32 -18.14
N ILE A 197 -2.09 -5.12 -18.84
CA ILE A 197 -1.82 -3.87 -19.55
C ILE A 197 -2.49 -3.94 -20.93
N ILE A 198 -3.30 -2.94 -21.22
CA ILE A 198 -4.03 -2.85 -22.49
C ILE A 198 -3.56 -1.58 -23.21
N ALA A 199 -2.91 -1.73 -24.35
CA ALA A 199 -2.44 -0.60 -25.12
C ALA A 199 -3.61 0.23 -25.69
N LYS A 200 -3.57 1.54 -25.50
CA LYS A 200 -4.51 2.52 -26.07
C LYS A 200 -3.97 3.16 -27.34
N LYS A 201 -2.66 3.33 -27.44
CA LYS A 201 -1.96 3.84 -28.61
C LYS A 201 -1.65 2.70 -29.60
N GLU A 202 -1.39 3.05 -30.84
CA GLU A 202 -1.03 2.10 -31.90
C GLU A 202 0.17 1.22 -31.54
N LYS A 203 1.12 1.77 -30.76
CA LYS A 203 2.30 1.07 -30.28
C LYS A 203 2.61 1.45 -28.84
N LEU A 204 2.67 0.45 -27.97
CA LEU A 204 3.21 0.56 -26.61
C LEU A 204 4.46 -0.32 -26.54
N ASN A 205 5.62 0.31 -26.50
CA ASN A 205 6.90 -0.39 -26.50
C ASN A 205 7.34 -0.76 -25.09
N ILE A 206 7.73 -2.03 -24.92
CA ILE A 206 8.43 -2.54 -23.74
C ILE A 206 9.91 -2.54 -24.10
N ARG A 207 10.72 -1.81 -23.34
CA ARG A 207 12.14 -1.57 -23.65
C ARG A 207 13.07 -2.31 -22.70
N GLN A 208 14.27 -2.61 -23.20
CA GLN A 208 15.26 -3.37 -22.45
C GLN A 208 15.82 -2.58 -21.26
N SER A 209 15.98 -1.27 -21.41
CA SER A 209 16.58 -0.39 -20.40
C SER A 209 16.09 1.06 -20.55
N LEU A 210 16.54 1.93 -19.64
CA LEU A 210 16.33 3.36 -19.70
C LEU A 210 17.61 4.04 -20.21
N GLN A 211 17.72 4.16 -21.54
CA GLN A 211 18.82 4.86 -22.22
C GLN A 211 18.25 6.01 -23.04
N PHE A 212 18.57 7.23 -22.68
CA PHE A 212 18.03 8.43 -23.31
C PHE A 212 19.06 9.16 -24.17
N PHE A 213 18.58 9.59 -25.35
CA PHE A 213 19.31 10.49 -26.22
C PHE A 213 18.31 11.54 -26.77
N ASN A 214 18.60 12.82 -26.56
CA ASN A 214 17.71 13.94 -26.93
C ASN A 214 16.26 13.75 -26.43
N GLY A 215 16.07 13.38 -25.16
CA GLY A 215 14.76 13.18 -24.53
C GLY A 215 13.96 11.98 -25.04
N LYS A 216 14.57 11.08 -25.82
CA LYS A 216 13.94 9.85 -26.31
C LYS A 216 14.66 8.62 -25.81
N ASN A 217 13.91 7.66 -25.27
CA ASN A 217 14.50 6.37 -24.93
C ASN A 217 14.92 5.62 -26.18
N THR A 218 16.22 5.39 -26.33
CA THR A 218 16.87 4.75 -27.48
C THR A 218 17.19 3.28 -27.25
N SER A 219 16.92 2.74 -26.06
CA SER A 219 17.18 1.33 -25.78
C SER A 219 16.39 0.39 -26.69
N PRO A 220 16.87 -0.83 -26.92
CA PRO A 220 16.17 -1.82 -27.74
C PRO A 220 14.73 -2.04 -27.27
N VAL A 221 13.81 -2.21 -28.20
CA VAL A 221 12.43 -2.62 -27.93
C VAL A 221 12.40 -4.14 -27.86
N LEU A 222 12.01 -4.66 -26.69
CA LEU A 222 11.88 -6.10 -26.47
C LEU A 222 10.56 -6.64 -27.02
N HIS A 223 9.50 -5.83 -26.89
CA HIS A 223 8.17 -6.18 -27.37
C HIS A 223 7.35 -4.91 -27.63
N THR A 224 6.41 -5.00 -28.54
CA THR A 224 5.45 -3.93 -28.84
C THR A 224 4.03 -4.46 -28.72
N LEU A 225 3.25 -3.87 -27.81
CA LEU A 225 1.82 -4.09 -27.74
C LEU A 225 1.12 -3.15 -28.72
N THR A 226 0.30 -3.71 -29.61
CA THR A 226 -0.55 -2.94 -30.52
C THR A 226 -1.85 -2.51 -29.84
N LYS A 227 -2.54 -1.53 -30.38
CA LYS A 227 -3.78 -1.00 -29.83
C LYS A 227 -4.80 -2.11 -29.59
N GLY A 228 -5.32 -2.14 -28.35
CA GLY A 228 -6.27 -3.16 -27.91
C GLY A 228 -5.66 -4.50 -27.51
N SER A 229 -4.38 -4.75 -27.81
CA SER A 229 -3.71 -5.96 -27.34
C SER A 229 -3.46 -5.92 -25.84
N ARG A 230 -3.33 -7.10 -25.21
CA ARG A 230 -3.18 -7.29 -23.78
C ARG A 230 -1.90 -8.06 -23.48
N ALA A 231 -1.28 -7.74 -22.36
CA ALA A 231 -0.25 -8.58 -21.75
C ALA A 231 -0.51 -8.69 -20.25
N ALA A 232 -0.26 -9.86 -19.68
CA ALA A 232 -0.34 -10.05 -18.24
C ALA A 232 0.90 -9.43 -17.58
N ILE A 233 0.69 -8.56 -16.61
CA ILE A 233 1.76 -8.07 -15.75
C ILE A 233 1.87 -9.04 -14.58
N THR A 234 3.03 -9.67 -14.41
CA THR A 234 3.30 -10.54 -13.29
C THR A 234 4.02 -9.83 -12.16
N HIS A 235 4.74 -8.77 -12.48
CA HIS A 235 5.49 -8.01 -11.49
C HIS A 235 5.76 -6.56 -11.95
N PHE A 236 5.55 -5.58 -11.04
CA PHE A 236 6.11 -4.24 -11.13
C PHE A 236 7.27 -4.16 -10.14
N THR A 237 8.49 -3.94 -10.63
CA THR A 237 9.66 -3.98 -9.76
C THR A 237 10.06 -2.63 -9.22
N GLU A 238 10.08 -1.60 -10.06
CA GLU A 238 10.54 -0.26 -9.69
C GLU A 238 9.82 0.81 -10.52
N ARG A 239 9.76 2.01 -9.96
CA ARG A 239 9.22 3.19 -10.61
C ARG A 239 10.31 4.27 -10.63
N PHE A 240 10.50 4.90 -11.78
CA PHE A 240 11.52 5.91 -11.98
C PHE A 240 10.91 7.14 -12.61
N GLU A 241 11.42 8.30 -12.24
CA GLU A 241 11.20 9.54 -12.98
C GLU A 241 12.48 9.86 -13.75
N GLN A 242 12.39 9.93 -15.06
CA GLN A 242 13.52 10.30 -15.93
C GLN A 242 13.01 11.08 -17.15
N ASP A 243 13.69 12.18 -17.45
CA ASP A 243 13.39 13.10 -18.57
C ASP A 243 11.94 13.62 -18.56
N GLY A 244 11.38 13.87 -17.38
CA GLY A 244 10.01 14.36 -17.20
C GLY A 244 8.93 13.31 -17.44
N TYR A 245 9.29 12.04 -17.52
CA TYR A 245 8.38 10.91 -17.64
C TYR A 245 8.55 9.91 -16.50
N GLU A 246 7.44 9.36 -16.05
CA GLU A 246 7.48 8.22 -15.14
C GLU A 246 7.61 6.92 -15.93
N TRP A 247 8.45 6.02 -15.41
CA TRP A 247 8.72 4.69 -15.97
C TRP A 247 8.52 3.64 -14.89
N ALA A 248 8.17 2.44 -15.29
CA ALA A 248 8.20 1.27 -14.42
C ALA A 248 8.96 0.13 -15.08
N GLN A 249 9.72 -0.61 -14.29
CA GLN A 249 10.18 -1.92 -14.69
C GLN A 249 9.02 -2.90 -14.50
N VAL A 250 8.75 -3.68 -15.53
CA VAL A 250 7.64 -4.63 -15.55
C VAL A 250 8.11 -5.99 -16.02
N GLU A 251 7.49 -7.00 -15.48
CA GLU A 251 7.59 -8.35 -16.00
C GLU A 251 6.24 -8.74 -16.60
N LEU A 252 6.23 -9.09 -17.87
CA LEU A 252 5.04 -9.37 -18.64
C LEU A 252 5.06 -10.81 -19.17
N ILE A 253 3.90 -11.45 -19.26
CA ILE A 253 3.72 -12.68 -20.05
C ILE A 253 3.03 -12.29 -21.36
N VAL A 254 3.73 -12.56 -22.45
CA VAL A 254 3.23 -12.35 -23.83
C VAL A 254 3.56 -13.61 -24.61
N ASP A 255 2.56 -14.23 -25.21
CA ASP A 255 2.69 -15.47 -26.01
C ASP A 255 3.48 -16.55 -25.25
N ASP A 256 3.10 -16.78 -23.97
CA ASP A 256 3.73 -17.74 -23.05
C ASP A 256 5.21 -17.48 -22.74
N LYS A 257 5.73 -16.32 -23.12
CA LYS A 257 7.09 -15.89 -22.79
C LYS A 257 7.07 -14.77 -21.75
N THR A 258 7.95 -14.88 -20.79
CA THR A 258 8.19 -13.83 -19.81
C THR A 258 9.13 -12.80 -20.40
N ILE A 259 8.69 -11.53 -20.44
CA ILE A 259 9.47 -10.38 -20.90
C ILE A 259 9.65 -9.45 -19.71
N LYS A 260 10.91 -9.16 -19.37
CA LYS A 260 11.28 -8.20 -18.34
C LYS A 260 11.84 -6.94 -18.99
N GLY A 261 11.20 -5.80 -18.72
CA GLY A 261 11.58 -4.56 -19.38
C GLY A 261 10.96 -3.33 -18.75
N TYR A 262 11.06 -2.20 -19.43
CA TYR A 262 10.60 -0.90 -18.96
C TYR A 262 9.46 -0.39 -19.82
N VAL A 263 8.43 0.14 -19.18
CA VAL A 263 7.29 0.81 -19.79
C VAL A 263 7.14 2.21 -19.24
N GLN A 264 6.86 3.17 -20.11
CA GLN A 264 6.54 4.52 -19.69
C GLN A 264 5.13 4.53 -19.07
N LEU A 265 5.03 5.12 -17.86
CA LEU A 265 3.76 5.27 -17.15
C LEU A 265 3.00 6.50 -17.68
N ASP A 266 2.22 6.29 -18.73
CA ASP A 266 1.38 7.32 -19.35
C ASP A 266 -0.06 6.79 -19.51
N THR A 267 -0.98 7.32 -18.71
CA THR A 267 -2.40 6.92 -18.73
C THR A 267 -3.11 7.13 -20.05
N LYS A 268 -2.52 7.93 -20.95
CA LYS A 268 -3.00 8.11 -22.33
C LYS A 268 -2.58 6.96 -23.25
N SER A 269 -1.51 6.23 -22.88
CA SER A 269 -0.93 5.17 -23.71
C SER A 269 -1.49 3.79 -23.44
N TYR A 270 -1.98 3.52 -22.22
CA TYR A 270 -2.52 2.23 -21.83
C TYR A 270 -3.51 2.32 -20.66
N ILE A 271 -4.20 1.23 -20.42
CA ILE A 271 -5.03 1.00 -19.23
C ILE A 271 -4.49 -0.25 -18.53
N ILE A 272 -4.39 -0.20 -17.21
CA ILE A 272 -4.16 -1.38 -16.39
C ILE A 272 -5.51 -1.84 -15.85
N LYS A 273 -5.84 -3.10 -16.08
CA LYS A 273 -7.04 -3.74 -15.55
C LYS A 273 -6.68 -5.01 -14.79
N VAL A 274 -7.41 -5.31 -13.75
CA VAL A 274 -7.32 -6.63 -13.11
C VAL A 274 -7.80 -7.68 -14.11
N ARG A 275 -7.02 -8.73 -14.29
CA ARG A 275 -7.44 -9.88 -15.08
C ARG A 275 -8.62 -10.54 -14.37
N ARG A 276 -9.73 -10.62 -15.03
CA ARG A 276 -10.93 -11.34 -14.58
C ARG A 276 -10.81 -12.82 -14.85
#